data_1c23ea5ba6395883059cc6e9355fa979
#
_entry.id   1c23ea5ba6395883059cc6e9355fa979
#
_cell.length_a   1.000
_cell.length_b   1.000
_cell.length_c   1.000
_cell.angle_alpha   90.00
_cell.angle_beta   90.00
_cell.angle_gamma   90.00
#
_symmetry.space_group_name_H-M   'P 1'
#
loop_
_entity.id
_entity.type
_entity.pdbx_description
1 polymer ?
#
loop_
_entity_poly.entity_id
_entity_poly.type
_entity_poly.pdbx_seq_one_letter_code
_entity_poly.pdbx_strand_id
1 'polypeptide(L)'
;MWFRPAYPPKGPETDLETGPAGVARPLYPAMTERPELRWAFIRKVYSIVSIQVLLTVAVGAVVVYYHPIAHYFVSGGAGLGLYILTFLMPFIGKVILESVMLTAVAVISLTVYTFWAARRGYDFRFLGPFLFSAIMILLVYAIIQLLLPMSRISLSIYGALAAVIFSGYIIYDTDNLIKRYTYDDYIWAAVALYLDIINLFLALLTLFRANET
;
A
#
# COMPACT_ATOMS: atom_id res chain seq x y z
N MET A 1 -3.33 -34.46 -13.81
CA MET A 1 -4.34 -35.00 -12.88
C MET A 1 -4.28 -34.11 -11.64
N TRP A 2 -5.12 -33.02 -11.57
CA TRP A 2 -5.04 -31.98 -10.56
C TRP A 2 -6.00 -32.34 -9.44
N PHE A 3 -5.50 -32.51 -8.21
CA PHE A 3 -6.30 -32.78 -7.02
C PHE A 3 -7.20 -31.55 -6.73
N ARG A 4 -8.51 -31.71 -6.93
CA ARG A 4 -9.52 -30.86 -6.30
C ARG A 4 -9.64 -31.27 -4.83
N PRO A 5 -9.44 -30.40 -3.86
CA PRO A 5 -9.86 -30.70 -2.49
C PRO A 5 -11.38 -30.79 -2.48
N ALA A 6 -11.88 -31.93 -1.95
CA ALA A 6 -13.30 -32.14 -1.76
C ALA A 6 -13.85 -31.10 -0.77
N TYR A 7 -14.78 -30.28 -1.24
CA TYR A 7 -15.58 -29.44 -0.35
C TYR A 7 -16.39 -30.35 0.58
N PRO A 8 -16.44 -30.08 1.89
CA PRO A 8 -17.38 -30.75 2.77
C PRO A 8 -18.81 -30.48 2.28
N PRO A 9 -19.75 -31.46 2.45
CA PRO A 9 -21.12 -31.28 2.02
C PRO A 9 -21.74 -30.04 2.67
N LYS A 10 -22.49 -29.28 1.87
CA LYS A 10 -23.32 -28.17 2.37
C LYS A 10 -24.20 -28.70 3.49
N GLY A 11 -23.94 -28.24 4.71
CA GLY A 11 -24.90 -28.35 5.80
C GLY A 11 -26.21 -27.63 5.43
N PRO A 12 -27.32 -27.93 6.10
CA PRO A 12 -28.62 -27.33 5.79
C PRO A 12 -28.48 -25.79 5.79
N GLU A 13 -29.01 -25.18 4.73
CA GLU A 13 -29.16 -23.72 4.62
C GLU A 13 -30.03 -23.25 5.81
N THR A 14 -29.39 -22.93 6.93
CA THR A 14 -30.02 -22.18 8.01
C THR A 14 -30.19 -20.75 7.51
N ASP A 15 -31.44 -20.36 7.40
CA ASP A 15 -31.91 -19.02 7.04
C ASP A 15 -31.13 -17.95 7.82
N LEU A 16 -30.14 -17.32 7.16
CA LEU A 16 -29.24 -16.31 7.71
C LEU A 16 -29.91 -14.91 7.75
N GLU A 17 -31.25 -14.83 7.67
CA GLU A 17 -31.96 -13.54 7.61
C GLU A 17 -32.46 -13.00 8.95
N THR A 18 -32.42 -13.76 10.03
CA THR A 18 -32.92 -13.30 11.35
C THR A 18 -31.99 -13.67 12.49
N GLY A 19 -30.75 -13.16 12.47
CA GLY A 19 -29.91 -13.11 13.68
C GLY A 19 -30.38 -11.97 14.59
N PRO A 20 -30.27 -12.11 15.94
CA PRO A 20 -30.65 -11.07 16.87
C PRO A 20 -29.92 -9.76 16.55
N ALA A 21 -30.62 -8.65 16.60
CA ALA A 21 -30.09 -7.31 16.33
C ALA A 21 -28.84 -7.08 17.20
N GLY A 22 -27.64 -7.05 16.57
CA GLY A 22 -26.36 -6.82 17.25
C GLY A 22 -25.21 -7.75 16.88
N VAL A 23 -25.45 -8.86 16.21
CA VAL A 23 -24.35 -9.77 15.79
C VAL A 23 -23.77 -9.27 14.47
N ALA A 24 -22.48 -8.87 14.50
CA ALA A 24 -21.79 -8.44 13.30
C ALA A 24 -21.72 -9.59 12.27
N ARG A 25 -22.01 -9.26 11.00
CA ARG A 25 -21.99 -10.25 9.91
C ARG A 25 -20.56 -10.77 9.68
N PRO A 26 -20.38 -12.07 9.33
CA PRO A 26 -19.08 -12.62 8.99
C PRO A 26 -18.46 -11.85 7.81
N LEU A 27 -17.13 -11.63 7.85
CA LEU A 27 -16.39 -10.93 6.81
C LEU A 27 -16.15 -11.80 5.58
N TYR A 28 -16.11 -13.12 5.76
CA TYR A 28 -15.91 -14.09 4.67
C TYR A 28 -16.63 -15.42 4.97
N PRO A 29 -16.99 -16.23 3.95
CA PRO A 29 -17.87 -17.40 4.12
C PRO A 29 -17.36 -18.49 5.06
N ALA A 30 -16.02 -18.67 5.19
CA ALA A 30 -15.40 -19.70 6.02
C ALA A 30 -14.94 -19.19 7.39
N MET A 31 -15.47 -18.06 7.86
CA MET A 31 -15.07 -17.45 9.12
C MET A 31 -15.56 -18.27 10.32
N THR A 32 -14.61 -18.75 11.13
CA THR A 32 -14.90 -19.50 12.37
C THR A 32 -14.80 -18.64 13.63
N GLU A 33 -14.21 -17.47 13.51
CA GLU A 33 -14.00 -16.51 14.61
C GLU A 33 -15.19 -15.55 14.76
N ARG A 34 -15.30 -14.91 15.94
CA ARG A 34 -16.31 -13.89 16.17
C ARG A 34 -16.03 -12.64 15.32
N PRO A 35 -16.98 -12.20 14.49
CA PRO A 35 -16.80 -11.06 13.59
C PRO A 35 -16.39 -9.77 14.30
N GLU A 36 -16.87 -9.53 15.53
CA GLU A 36 -16.57 -8.33 16.31
C GLU A 36 -15.06 -8.21 16.64
N LEU A 37 -14.42 -9.33 16.98
CA LEU A 37 -12.97 -9.35 17.29
C LEU A 37 -12.15 -9.05 16.05
N ARG A 38 -12.53 -9.63 14.91
CA ARG A 38 -11.85 -9.37 13.63
C ARG A 38 -12.02 -7.91 13.20
N TRP A 39 -13.20 -7.33 13.36
CA TRP A 39 -13.42 -5.92 13.10
C TRP A 39 -12.63 -5.00 14.05
N ALA A 40 -12.51 -5.38 15.33
CA ALA A 40 -11.69 -4.63 16.29
C ALA A 40 -10.21 -4.66 15.90
N PHE A 41 -9.70 -5.82 15.48
CA PHE A 41 -8.34 -5.98 14.96
C PHE A 41 -8.09 -5.12 13.71
N ILE A 42 -8.96 -5.20 12.70
CA ILE A 42 -8.87 -4.42 11.48
C ILE A 42 -8.85 -2.92 11.79
N ARG A 43 -9.77 -2.44 12.63
CA ARG A 43 -9.80 -1.03 13.06
C ARG A 43 -8.50 -0.61 13.74
N LYS A 44 -7.93 -1.45 14.61
CA LYS A 44 -6.65 -1.19 15.27
C LYS A 44 -5.53 -1.03 14.26
N VAL A 45 -5.40 -1.94 13.29
CA VAL A 45 -4.38 -1.87 12.24
C VAL A 45 -4.53 -0.60 11.40
N TYR A 46 -5.73 -0.31 10.88
CA TYR A 46 -5.95 0.90 10.08
C TYR A 46 -5.76 2.21 10.86
N SER A 47 -6.04 2.22 12.16
CA SER A 47 -5.73 3.38 13.03
C SER A 47 -4.22 3.61 13.12
N ILE A 48 -3.42 2.55 13.28
CA ILE A 48 -1.96 2.64 13.31
C ILE A 48 -1.42 3.12 11.96
N VAL A 49 -1.88 2.53 10.86
CA VAL A 49 -1.50 2.95 9.50
C VAL A 49 -1.84 4.42 9.27
N SER A 50 -3.03 4.86 9.66
CA SER A 50 -3.44 6.26 9.52
C SER A 50 -2.52 7.21 10.29
N ILE A 51 -2.14 6.86 11.52
CA ILE A 51 -1.20 7.65 12.32
C ILE A 51 0.19 7.68 11.66
N GLN A 52 0.68 6.57 11.15
CA GLN A 52 1.97 6.48 10.46
C GLN A 52 1.98 7.36 9.19
N VAL A 53 0.94 7.29 8.37
CA VAL A 53 0.79 8.12 7.16
C VAL A 53 0.70 9.60 7.54
N LEU A 54 -0.12 9.96 8.54
CA LEU A 54 -0.25 11.35 9.01
C LEU A 54 1.09 11.89 9.53
N LEU A 55 1.83 11.10 10.31
CA LEU A 55 3.15 11.47 10.81
C LEU A 55 4.13 11.71 9.66
N THR A 56 4.13 10.82 8.65
CA THR A 56 4.98 10.96 7.46
C THR A 56 4.65 12.25 6.69
N VAL A 57 3.38 12.53 6.49
CA VAL A 57 2.92 13.77 5.84
C VAL A 57 3.29 15.00 6.66
N ALA A 58 3.10 14.96 7.99
CA ALA A 58 3.45 16.07 8.89
C ALA A 58 4.95 16.37 8.87
N VAL A 59 5.80 15.34 8.99
CA VAL A 59 7.26 15.49 8.90
C VAL A 59 7.67 16.03 7.54
N GLY A 60 7.12 15.48 6.46
CA GLY A 60 7.37 15.96 5.11
C GLY A 60 6.97 17.42 4.92
N ALA A 61 5.81 17.83 5.43
CA ALA A 61 5.34 19.21 5.38
C ALA A 61 6.27 20.16 6.17
N VAL A 62 6.69 19.76 7.38
CA VAL A 62 7.64 20.55 8.19
C VAL A 62 8.96 20.74 7.44
N VAL A 63 9.53 19.71 6.85
CA VAL A 63 10.78 19.79 6.08
C VAL A 63 10.63 20.72 4.87
N VAL A 64 9.48 20.67 4.19
CA VAL A 64 9.19 21.49 3.01
C VAL A 64 8.93 22.97 3.37
N TYR A 65 8.15 23.23 4.43
CA TYR A 65 7.74 24.59 4.77
C TYR A 65 8.69 25.33 5.72
N TYR A 66 9.52 24.62 6.50
CA TYR A 66 10.39 25.25 7.48
C TYR A 66 11.77 25.59 6.86
N HIS A 67 11.86 26.76 6.23
CA HIS A 67 13.07 27.29 5.59
C HIS A 67 14.36 27.25 6.44
N PRO A 68 14.36 27.44 7.79
CA PRO A 68 15.58 27.36 8.60
C PRO A 68 16.23 25.98 8.61
N ILE A 69 15.46 24.88 8.53
CA ILE A 69 16.00 23.52 8.44
C ILE A 69 16.70 23.34 7.11
N ALA A 70 16.10 23.82 6.04
CA ALA A 70 16.69 23.86 4.72
C ALA A 70 18.01 24.68 4.73
N HIS A 71 18.03 25.85 5.38
CA HIS A 71 19.21 26.73 5.49
C HIS A 71 20.38 26.07 6.25
N TYR A 72 20.10 25.28 7.29
CA TYR A 72 21.14 24.58 8.06
C TYR A 72 21.88 23.54 7.23
N PHE A 73 21.18 22.83 6.34
CA PHE A 73 21.79 21.91 5.39
C PHE A 73 22.52 22.60 4.23
N VAL A 74 22.25 23.90 3.98
CA VAL A 74 22.84 24.68 2.87
C VAL A 74 24.17 25.32 3.24
N SER A 75 24.36 25.70 4.50
CA SER A 75 25.57 26.40 4.97
C SER A 75 26.83 25.53 4.91
N GLY A 76 26.72 24.24 4.63
CA GLY A 76 27.81 23.27 4.57
C GLY A 76 28.32 22.94 3.15
N GLY A 77 28.34 23.85 2.19
CA GLY A 77 28.88 23.62 0.83
C GLY A 77 27.90 22.98 -0.16
N ALA A 78 26.71 22.59 0.28
CA ALA A 78 25.63 22.06 -0.55
C ALA A 78 24.67 23.13 -1.10
N GLY A 79 25.04 24.42 -1.00
CA GLY A 79 24.20 25.57 -1.32
C GLY A 79 23.64 25.58 -2.75
N LEU A 80 24.41 25.08 -3.70
CA LEU A 80 23.99 24.99 -5.10
C LEU A 80 22.89 23.94 -5.31
N GLY A 81 22.98 22.82 -4.60
CA GLY A 81 21.96 21.75 -4.65
C GLY A 81 20.62 22.21 -4.07
N LEU A 82 20.65 23.03 -3.02
CA LEU A 82 19.42 23.53 -2.40
C LEU A 82 18.80 24.70 -3.16
N TYR A 83 19.58 25.54 -3.80
CA TYR A 83 19.09 26.58 -4.70
C TYR A 83 18.34 25.94 -5.88
N ILE A 84 18.90 24.87 -6.46
CA ILE A 84 18.23 24.07 -7.50
C ILE A 84 16.97 23.42 -6.94
N LEU A 85 17.00 22.88 -5.72
CA LEU A 85 15.83 22.30 -5.06
C LEU A 85 14.73 23.33 -4.83
N THR A 86 15.06 24.54 -4.37
CA THR A 86 14.08 25.62 -4.14
C THR A 86 13.48 26.15 -5.46
N PHE A 87 14.28 26.18 -6.52
CA PHE A 87 13.80 26.57 -7.85
C PHE A 87 12.88 25.50 -8.47
N LEU A 88 13.11 24.22 -8.17
CA LEU A 88 12.28 23.10 -8.62
C LEU A 88 11.05 22.87 -7.72
N MET A 89 10.98 23.52 -6.56
CA MET A 89 9.89 23.34 -5.57
C MET A 89 8.47 23.50 -6.15
N PRO A 90 8.14 24.51 -6.96
CA PRO A 90 6.80 24.64 -7.52
C PRO A 90 6.41 23.45 -8.41
N PHE A 91 7.36 22.90 -9.16
CA PHE A 91 7.15 21.74 -10.03
C PHE A 91 7.05 20.44 -9.21
N ILE A 92 7.88 20.30 -8.16
CA ILE A 92 7.84 19.17 -7.23
C ILE A 92 6.51 19.16 -6.46
N GLY A 93 5.98 20.33 -6.09
CA GLY A 93 4.70 20.46 -5.36
C GLY A 93 3.53 19.87 -6.13
N LYS A 94 3.43 20.12 -7.43
CA LYS A 94 2.36 19.57 -8.28
C LYS A 94 2.46 18.04 -8.40
N VAL A 95 3.64 17.51 -8.74
CA VAL A 95 3.88 16.07 -8.86
C VAL A 95 3.61 15.33 -7.56
N ILE A 96 4.04 15.90 -6.43
CA ILE A 96 3.77 15.31 -5.11
C ILE A 96 2.27 15.27 -4.85
N LEU A 97 1.54 16.35 -5.12
CA LEU A 97 0.10 16.43 -4.91
C LEU A 97 -0.64 15.40 -5.78
N GLU A 98 -0.31 15.32 -7.05
CA GLU A 98 -0.88 14.32 -7.97
C GLU A 98 -0.61 12.89 -7.50
N SER A 99 0.64 12.62 -7.07
CA SER A 99 1.03 11.30 -6.53
C SER A 99 0.26 10.96 -5.26
N VAL A 100 0.10 11.91 -4.32
CA VAL A 100 -0.67 11.72 -3.07
C VAL A 100 -2.13 11.42 -3.39
N MET A 101 -2.76 12.23 -4.26
CA MET A 101 -4.16 12.05 -4.62
C MET A 101 -4.40 10.69 -5.27
N LEU A 102 -3.55 10.31 -6.24
CA LEU A 102 -3.70 9.02 -6.92
C LEU A 102 -3.42 7.85 -6.00
N THR A 103 -2.42 7.95 -5.11
CA THR A 103 -2.16 6.95 -4.07
C THR A 103 -3.37 6.78 -3.16
N ALA A 104 -3.96 7.87 -2.67
CA ALA A 104 -5.13 7.80 -1.79
C ALA A 104 -6.32 7.13 -2.48
N VAL A 105 -6.63 7.51 -3.72
CA VAL A 105 -7.70 6.88 -4.50
C VAL A 105 -7.42 5.41 -4.74
N ALA A 106 -6.19 5.03 -5.12
CA ALA A 106 -5.80 3.65 -5.34
C ALA A 106 -5.94 2.81 -4.06
N VAL A 107 -5.39 3.28 -2.93
CA VAL A 107 -5.46 2.58 -1.63
C VAL A 107 -6.91 2.36 -1.20
N ILE A 108 -7.75 3.40 -1.25
CA ILE A 108 -9.16 3.29 -0.85
C ILE A 108 -9.89 2.31 -1.78
N SER A 109 -9.72 2.43 -3.09
CA SER A 109 -10.39 1.58 -4.08
C SER A 109 -9.99 0.12 -3.93
N LEU A 110 -8.68 -0.16 -3.80
CA LEU A 110 -8.15 -1.52 -3.66
C LEU A 110 -8.58 -2.15 -2.32
N THR A 111 -8.56 -1.36 -1.25
CA THR A 111 -9.05 -1.81 0.07
C THR A 111 -10.54 -2.19 0.00
N VAL A 112 -11.39 -1.31 -0.53
CA VAL A 112 -12.84 -1.56 -0.67
C VAL A 112 -13.08 -2.79 -1.55
N TYR A 113 -12.37 -2.89 -2.68
CA TYR A 113 -12.44 -4.06 -3.55
C TYR A 113 -12.06 -5.35 -2.83
N THR A 114 -10.98 -5.35 -2.04
CA THR A 114 -10.52 -6.55 -1.32
C THR A 114 -11.54 -6.99 -0.26
N PHE A 115 -12.15 -6.04 0.48
CA PHE A 115 -13.24 -6.36 1.42
C PHE A 115 -14.46 -6.95 0.71
N TRP A 116 -14.84 -6.38 -0.44
CA TRP A 116 -15.93 -6.91 -1.25
C TRP A 116 -15.62 -8.32 -1.76
N ALA A 117 -14.41 -8.55 -2.28
CA ALA A 117 -13.97 -9.84 -2.78
C ALA A 117 -13.90 -10.89 -1.67
N ALA A 118 -13.40 -10.54 -0.47
CA ALA A 118 -13.35 -11.41 0.69
C ALA A 118 -14.75 -11.90 1.09
N ARG A 119 -15.75 -11.00 1.09
CA ARG A 119 -17.15 -11.37 1.36
C ARG A 119 -17.72 -12.37 0.33
N ARG A 120 -17.23 -12.32 -0.90
CA ARG A 120 -17.61 -13.26 -1.95
C ARG A 120 -16.80 -14.56 -1.93
N GLY A 121 -15.88 -14.72 -0.99
CA GLY A 121 -15.06 -15.94 -0.85
C GLY A 121 -13.86 -16.00 -1.79
N TYR A 122 -13.50 -14.90 -2.49
CA TYR A 122 -12.26 -14.84 -3.25
C TYR A 122 -11.05 -14.92 -2.31
N ASP A 123 -10.01 -15.62 -2.74
CA ASP A 123 -8.74 -15.76 -2.01
C ASP A 123 -7.59 -15.30 -2.91
N PHE A 124 -6.81 -14.35 -2.40
CA PHE A 124 -5.68 -13.77 -3.13
C PHE A 124 -4.33 -14.40 -2.75
N ARG A 125 -4.34 -15.58 -2.12
CA ARG A 125 -3.13 -16.32 -1.70
C ARG A 125 -2.16 -16.58 -2.84
N PHE A 126 -2.67 -16.79 -4.05
CA PHE A 126 -1.86 -17.04 -5.24
C PHE A 126 -0.99 -15.85 -5.64
N LEU A 127 -1.36 -14.61 -5.24
CA LEU A 127 -0.56 -13.42 -5.50
C LEU A 127 0.78 -13.44 -4.75
N GLY A 128 0.90 -14.07 -3.59
CA GLY A 128 2.11 -14.06 -2.78
C GLY A 128 3.38 -14.43 -3.54
N PRO A 129 3.48 -15.65 -4.12
CA PRO A 129 4.65 -16.05 -4.91
C PRO A 129 4.88 -15.18 -6.16
N PHE A 130 3.81 -14.73 -6.81
CA PHE A 130 3.90 -13.83 -7.96
C PHE A 130 4.48 -12.47 -7.58
N LEU A 131 3.97 -11.84 -6.53
CA LEU A 131 4.43 -10.54 -6.05
C LEU A 131 5.87 -10.62 -5.53
N PHE A 132 6.24 -11.72 -4.84
CA PHE A 132 7.63 -11.95 -4.42
C PHE A 132 8.57 -11.98 -5.62
N SER A 133 8.23 -12.71 -6.68
CA SER A 133 9.03 -12.73 -7.91
C SER A 133 9.11 -11.36 -8.58
N ALA A 134 7.98 -10.66 -8.64
CA ALA A 134 7.89 -9.34 -9.24
C ALA A 134 8.75 -8.29 -8.51
N ILE A 135 8.76 -8.30 -7.16
CA ILE A 135 9.61 -7.39 -6.39
C ILE A 135 11.09 -7.72 -6.53
N MET A 136 11.47 -9.00 -6.66
CA MET A 136 12.85 -9.39 -6.94
C MET A 136 13.31 -8.87 -8.30
N ILE A 137 12.48 -8.96 -9.34
CA ILE A 137 12.75 -8.40 -10.66
C ILE A 137 12.91 -6.88 -10.57
N LEU A 138 12.00 -6.21 -9.84
CA LEU A 138 12.03 -4.76 -9.64
C LEU A 138 13.31 -4.32 -8.91
N LEU A 139 13.74 -5.09 -7.90
CA LEU A 139 14.99 -4.85 -7.16
C LEU A 139 16.21 -4.97 -8.07
N VAL A 140 16.31 -6.03 -8.86
CA VAL A 140 17.40 -6.20 -9.82
C VAL A 140 17.40 -5.06 -10.83
N TYR A 141 16.23 -4.68 -11.35
CA TYR A 141 16.09 -3.54 -12.25
C TYR A 141 16.56 -2.23 -11.61
N ALA A 142 16.21 -1.99 -10.34
CA ALA A 142 16.69 -0.82 -9.60
C ALA A 142 18.22 -0.81 -9.44
N ILE A 143 18.84 -1.96 -9.18
CA ILE A 143 20.32 -2.10 -9.08
C ILE A 143 20.97 -1.80 -10.44
N ILE A 144 20.43 -2.34 -11.52
CA ILE A 144 20.92 -2.04 -12.89
C ILE A 144 20.85 -0.55 -13.15
N GLN A 145 19.76 0.08 -12.76
CA GLN A 145 19.56 1.52 -12.90
C GLN A 145 20.56 2.35 -12.08
N LEU A 146 21.00 1.87 -10.93
CA LEU A 146 22.03 2.54 -10.13
C LEU A 146 23.41 2.49 -10.79
N LEU A 147 23.69 1.44 -11.57
CA LEU A 147 24.99 1.22 -12.20
C LEU A 147 25.10 1.84 -13.60
N LEU A 148 23.98 2.05 -14.28
CA LEU A 148 23.94 2.57 -15.66
C LEU A 148 23.19 3.90 -15.72
N PRO A 149 23.65 4.87 -16.54
CA PRO A 149 22.92 6.14 -16.71
C PRO A 149 21.53 5.91 -17.28
N MET A 150 20.53 6.44 -16.57
CA MET A 150 19.12 6.19 -16.86
C MET A 150 18.55 7.14 -17.88
N SER A 151 17.75 6.59 -18.80
CA SER A 151 16.83 7.38 -19.62
C SER A 151 15.53 7.67 -18.83
N ARG A 152 14.84 8.75 -19.17
CA ARG A 152 13.53 9.11 -18.61
C ARG A 152 12.50 7.99 -18.83
N ILE A 153 12.54 7.35 -20.00
CA ILE A 153 11.67 6.23 -20.36
C ILE A 153 11.88 5.06 -19.40
N SER A 154 13.14 4.74 -19.04
CA SER A 154 13.48 3.69 -18.09
C SER A 154 12.91 3.97 -16.72
N LEU A 155 12.99 5.22 -16.23
CA LEU A 155 12.37 5.65 -14.96
C LEU A 155 10.84 5.54 -14.98
N SER A 156 10.21 5.97 -16.07
CA SER A 156 8.74 5.85 -16.22
C SER A 156 8.30 4.41 -16.20
N ILE A 157 9.00 3.51 -16.90
CA ILE A 157 8.70 2.08 -16.90
C ILE A 157 8.85 1.50 -15.49
N TYR A 158 9.95 1.84 -14.79
CA TYR A 158 10.16 1.41 -13.41
C TYR A 158 9.02 1.87 -12.49
N GLY A 159 8.67 3.16 -12.54
CA GLY A 159 7.58 3.71 -11.74
C GLY A 159 6.24 3.05 -12.01
N ALA A 160 5.91 2.81 -13.30
CA ALA A 160 4.67 2.14 -13.69
C ALA A 160 4.62 0.69 -13.19
N LEU A 161 5.68 -0.09 -13.39
CA LEU A 161 5.76 -1.48 -12.92
C LEU A 161 5.70 -1.56 -11.39
N ALA A 162 6.43 -0.68 -10.69
CA ALA A 162 6.40 -0.60 -9.24
C ALA A 162 4.99 -0.27 -8.72
N ALA A 163 4.29 0.69 -9.34
CA ALA A 163 2.92 1.04 -8.95
C ALA A 163 1.96 -0.16 -9.09
N VAL A 164 2.05 -0.94 -10.16
CA VAL A 164 1.24 -2.16 -10.34
C VAL A 164 1.57 -3.20 -9.27
N ILE A 165 2.85 -3.43 -8.99
CA ILE A 165 3.30 -4.43 -8.01
C ILE A 165 2.83 -4.05 -6.60
N PHE A 166 3.03 -2.80 -6.16
CA PHE A 166 2.60 -2.37 -4.83
C PHE A 166 1.08 -2.27 -4.70
N SER A 167 0.35 -1.99 -5.79
CA SER A 167 -1.11 -2.15 -5.81
C SER A 167 -1.53 -3.60 -5.55
N GLY A 168 -0.82 -4.56 -6.12
CA GLY A 168 -1.01 -5.98 -5.85
C GLY A 168 -0.72 -6.36 -4.39
N TYR A 169 0.35 -5.78 -3.79
CA TYR A 169 0.67 -5.99 -2.38
C TYR A 169 -0.43 -5.44 -1.47
N ILE A 170 -1.00 -4.27 -1.74
CA ILE A 170 -2.13 -3.74 -0.97
C ILE A 170 -3.32 -4.70 -0.95
N ILE A 171 -3.65 -5.33 -2.08
CA ILE A 171 -4.71 -6.36 -2.14
C ILE A 171 -4.32 -7.58 -1.31
N TYR A 172 -3.11 -8.08 -1.49
CA TYR A 172 -2.61 -9.27 -0.81
C TYR A 172 -2.55 -9.09 0.70
N ASP A 173 -1.98 -7.98 1.18
CA ASP A 173 -1.85 -7.71 2.61
C ASP A 173 -3.17 -7.34 3.27
N THR A 174 -4.07 -6.67 2.55
CA THR A 174 -5.45 -6.48 3.02
C THR A 174 -6.21 -7.81 3.12
N ASP A 175 -6.04 -8.76 2.19
CA ASP A 175 -6.64 -10.10 2.28
C ASP A 175 -6.06 -10.90 3.46
N ASN A 176 -4.74 -10.80 3.70
CA ASN A 176 -4.09 -11.39 4.86
C ASN A 176 -4.61 -10.79 6.18
N LEU A 177 -4.81 -9.47 6.22
CA LEU A 177 -5.39 -8.76 7.36
C LEU A 177 -6.81 -9.24 7.68
N ILE A 178 -7.61 -9.50 6.66
CA ILE A 178 -8.99 -9.95 6.82
C ILE A 178 -9.04 -11.42 7.28
N LYS A 179 -8.12 -12.30 6.80
CA LYS A 179 -8.29 -13.75 6.91
C LYS A 179 -7.23 -14.49 7.70
N ARG A 180 -6.00 -13.95 7.81
CA ARG A 180 -4.84 -14.77 8.21
C ARG A 180 -4.07 -14.25 9.41
N TYR A 181 -3.85 -12.94 9.55
CA TYR A 181 -3.12 -12.40 10.68
C TYR A 181 -3.81 -12.73 12.00
N THR A 182 -3.02 -13.12 13.01
CA THR A 182 -3.51 -13.28 14.38
C THR A 182 -3.69 -11.93 15.06
N TYR A 183 -4.41 -11.89 16.18
CA TYR A 183 -4.69 -10.61 16.88
C TYR A 183 -3.43 -9.95 17.45
N ASP A 184 -2.36 -10.72 17.64
CA ASP A 184 -1.06 -10.23 18.16
C ASP A 184 -0.19 -9.67 17.04
N ASP A 185 -0.47 -9.98 15.77
CA ASP A 185 0.31 -9.56 14.61
C ASP A 185 -0.02 -8.14 14.12
N TYR A 186 -0.78 -7.36 14.90
CA TYR A 186 -1.28 -6.05 14.45
C TYR A 186 -0.16 -5.05 14.09
N ILE A 187 1.00 -5.14 14.72
CA ILE A 187 2.15 -4.28 14.39
C ILE A 187 2.71 -4.66 13.02
N TRP A 188 2.94 -5.96 12.78
CA TRP A 188 3.45 -6.44 11.50
C TRP A 188 2.49 -6.15 10.36
N ALA A 189 1.20 -6.40 10.57
CA ALA A 189 0.16 -6.08 9.60
C ALA A 189 0.11 -4.58 9.27
N ALA A 190 0.25 -3.71 10.28
CA ALA A 190 0.26 -2.27 10.07
C ALA A 190 1.53 -1.81 9.34
N VAL A 191 2.70 -2.35 9.69
CA VAL A 191 3.97 -2.01 9.01
C VAL A 191 3.95 -2.47 7.55
N ALA A 192 3.49 -3.69 7.25
CA ALA A 192 3.41 -4.19 5.89
C ALA A 192 2.52 -3.29 5.03
N LEU A 193 1.30 -3.03 5.45
CA LEU A 193 0.35 -2.19 4.71
C LEU A 193 0.85 -0.74 4.57
N TYR A 194 1.50 -0.18 5.60
CA TYR A 194 2.12 1.14 5.52
C TYR A 194 3.23 1.19 4.47
N LEU A 195 4.11 0.18 4.44
CA LEU A 195 5.19 0.10 3.44
C LEU A 195 4.65 0.00 2.02
N ASP A 196 3.58 -0.76 1.80
CA ASP A 196 2.94 -0.85 0.49
C ASP A 196 2.41 0.51 0.03
N ILE A 197 1.75 1.25 0.93
CA ILE A 197 1.22 2.60 0.63
C ILE A 197 2.35 3.56 0.28
N ILE A 198 3.43 3.58 1.08
CA ILE A 198 4.58 4.48 0.83
C ILE A 198 5.29 4.12 -0.46
N ASN A 199 5.51 2.82 -0.72
CA ASN A 199 6.15 2.39 -1.97
C ASN A 199 5.28 2.67 -3.20
N LEU A 200 3.96 2.52 -3.10
CA LEU A 200 3.04 2.93 -4.17
C LEU A 200 3.14 4.44 -4.43
N PHE A 201 3.15 5.26 -3.38
CA PHE A 201 3.36 6.70 -3.50
C PHE A 201 4.69 7.03 -4.20
N LEU A 202 5.79 6.42 -3.78
CA LEU A 202 7.11 6.64 -4.38
C LEU A 202 7.17 6.18 -5.84
N ALA A 203 6.49 5.08 -6.17
CA ALA A 203 6.37 4.59 -7.54
C ALA A 203 5.63 5.59 -8.44
N LEU A 204 4.51 6.11 -7.99
CA LEU A 204 3.72 7.13 -8.71
C LEU A 204 4.48 8.45 -8.81
N LEU A 205 5.16 8.86 -7.75
CA LEU A 205 6.03 10.03 -7.75
C LEU A 205 7.15 9.91 -8.80
N THR A 206 7.77 8.74 -8.89
CA THR A 206 8.81 8.45 -9.90
C THR A 206 8.24 8.49 -11.31
N LEU A 207 7.06 7.91 -11.52
CA LEU A 207 6.36 7.90 -12.80
C LEU A 207 6.03 9.31 -13.28
N PHE A 208 5.40 10.13 -12.43
CA PHE A 208 5.01 11.49 -12.80
C PHE A 208 6.22 12.40 -13.01
N ARG A 209 7.22 12.31 -12.10
CA ARG A 209 8.45 13.08 -12.24
C ARG A 209 9.19 12.78 -13.56
N ALA A 210 9.22 11.55 -14.01
CA ALA A 210 9.86 11.17 -15.27
C ALA A 210 9.13 11.74 -16.50
N ASN A 211 7.84 12.05 -16.38
CA ASN A 211 7.00 12.55 -17.47
C ASN A 211 6.91 14.10 -17.52
N GLU A 212 7.24 14.82 -16.44
CA GLU A 212 7.19 16.31 -16.41
C GLU A 212 8.47 16.98 -16.97
N THR A 213 9.54 16.26 -17.15
CA THR A 213 10.81 16.75 -17.69
C THR A 213 11.03 16.31 -19.14
#